data_1373c0a7741d783ce5dd0236502c536d
#
_entry.id   1373c0a7741d783ce5dd0236502c536d
#
_cell.length_a   1.000
_cell.length_b   1.000
_cell.length_c   1.000
_cell.angle_alpha   90.00
_cell.angle_beta   90.00
_cell.angle_gamma   90.00
#
_symmetry.space_group_name_H-M   'P 1'
#
loop_
_entity.id
_entity.type
_entity.pdbx_description
1 polymer ?
#
loop_
_entity_poly.entity_id
_entity_poly.type
_entity_poly.pdbx_seq_one_letter_code
_entity_poly.pdbx_strand_id
1 'polypeptide(L)'
;MRYDSITQTIGNTPLVRIDPRVHGLRHIDLYGKLEMFNPFGSVKDRAAWNMVRPELDGAVRAGSQIVELSSGNTAKALSVLAGMHGLSFKSVTNRMRVPEIKDLLLLLGAEIEELPGRSECLDPTDTDDPLTLFHRTLSEPGSAYLHTDQYFNDRNTQAHALGTGPEIVKDLDGRVPDWFVACVGTAGSSTGVARALREHDPRVRVVGLVAHKSDFIPGIRTIDEVHEVGLFDPATYDTMESVTADEAIDGMLTLARRCGILAGPTGGAAYFGTVRHLRELDAELTDGDERRTAVFIVCDRIESYLSYVKQRRPEAVGLAPRKNSLSDVPDAEIAAVTALSAPEAQEWIAREQPLVIDLRSPSAYAALHIEHAINIVDELFAELIRGGLPFSKRKPLLLACPVGDRSARYAALLTRMGHTDARSLAGGIIAWRDAGAPLGRD
;
A
#
# COMPACT_ATOMS: atom_id res chain seq x y z
N MET A 1 28.18 -0.28 -22.86
CA MET A 1 28.55 0.50 -21.67
C MET A 1 29.23 -0.43 -20.67
N ARG A 2 30.23 0.04 -19.93
CA ARG A 2 30.91 -0.70 -18.87
C ARG A 2 30.76 0.08 -17.56
N TYR A 3 30.42 -0.62 -16.48
CA TYR A 3 30.25 -0.04 -15.15
C TYR A 3 31.12 -0.79 -14.15
N ASP A 4 31.63 -0.09 -13.14
CA ASP A 4 32.49 -0.67 -12.10
C ASP A 4 31.65 -1.08 -10.87
N SER A 5 30.41 -0.60 -10.76
CA SER A 5 29.45 -0.99 -9.72
C SER A 5 28.03 -1.01 -10.29
N ILE A 6 27.21 -1.90 -9.78
CA ILE A 6 25.78 -1.98 -10.14
C ILE A 6 25.03 -0.70 -9.76
N THR A 7 25.48 0.04 -8.74
CA THR A 7 24.86 1.32 -8.32
C THR A 7 24.98 2.41 -9.39
N GLN A 8 25.95 2.32 -10.30
CA GLN A 8 26.10 3.24 -11.44
C GLN A 8 25.03 3.05 -12.51
N THR A 9 24.26 1.96 -12.43
CA THR A 9 23.15 1.68 -13.35
C THR A 9 21.81 2.16 -12.80
N ILE A 10 21.77 2.71 -11.59
CA ILE A 10 20.57 3.31 -11.01
C ILE A 10 20.22 4.57 -11.79
N GLY A 11 18.99 4.66 -12.27
CA GLY A 11 18.53 5.77 -13.07
C GLY A 11 18.63 5.55 -14.59
N ASN A 12 18.42 6.59 -15.36
CA ASN A 12 18.31 6.55 -16.83
C ASN A 12 17.34 5.47 -17.32
N THR A 13 16.22 5.34 -16.61
CA THR A 13 15.18 4.35 -16.91
C THR A 13 14.40 4.76 -18.15
N PRO A 14 13.90 3.81 -18.96
CA PRO A 14 13.18 4.13 -20.18
C PRO A 14 11.89 4.92 -19.96
N LEU A 15 11.58 5.85 -20.84
CA LEU A 15 10.26 6.44 -21.02
C LEU A 15 9.61 5.80 -22.25
N VAL A 16 8.50 5.07 -22.08
CA VAL A 16 7.88 4.29 -23.14
C VAL A 16 6.48 4.79 -23.45
N ARG A 17 6.21 5.10 -24.71
CA ARG A 17 4.88 5.49 -25.19
C ARG A 17 3.94 4.29 -25.16
N ILE A 18 2.77 4.47 -24.58
CA ILE A 18 1.71 3.46 -24.59
C ILE A 18 0.90 3.61 -25.88
N ASP A 19 0.63 2.50 -26.55
CA ASP A 19 -0.13 2.51 -27.80
C ASP A 19 -1.55 3.08 -27.57
N PRO A 20 -1.99 4.10 -28.31
CA PRO A 20 -3.34 4.68 -28.22
C PRO A 20 -4.46 3.66 -28.35
N ARG A 21 -4.25 2.58 -29.11
CA ARG A 21 -5.21 1.46 -29.22
C ARG A 21 -5.42 0.70 -27.91
N VAL A 22 -4.50 0.85 -26.95
CA VAL A 22 -4.60 0.21 -25.63
C VAL A 22 -5.36 1.08 -24.64
N HIS A 23 -5.06 2.38 -24.57
CA HIS A 23 -5.65 3.31 -23.60
C HIS A 23 -6.88 4.06 -24.14
N GLY A 24 -7.03 4.17 -25.45
CA GLY A 24 -8.22 4.76 -26.11
C GLY A 24 -8.28 6.29 -26.14
N LEU A 25 -7.28 7.01 -25.59
CA LEU A 25 -7.18 8.47 -25.70
C LEU A 25 -6.77 8.87 -27.12
N ARG A 26 -7.41 9.89 -27.68
CA ARG A 26 -7.21 10.32 -29.08
C ARG A 26 -6.22 11.46 -29.21
N HIS A 27 -6.26 12.41 -28.28
CA HIS A 27 -5.54 13.68 -28.35
C HIS A 27 -4.40 13.77 -27.32
N ILE A 28 -4.25 12.73 -26.47
CA ILE A 28 -3.24 12.69 -25.41
C ILE A 28 -2.28 11.53 -25.66
N ASP A 29 -0.99 11.85 -25.77
CA ASP A 29 0.09 10.86 -25.80
C ASP A 29 0.46 10.45 -24.39
N LEU A 30 0.32 9.15 -24.09
CA LEU A 30 0.56 8.60 -22.77
C LEU A 30 1.88 7.86 -22.71
N TYR A 31 2.71 8.17 -21.70
CA TYR A 31 4.01 7.55 -21.49
C TYR A 31 4.13 6.95 -20.08
N GLY A 32 4.75 5.77 -20.00
CA GLY A 32 5.19 5.15 -18.74
C GLY A 32 6.68 5.38 -18.49
N LYS A 33 7.06 5.98 -17.38
CA LYS A 33 8.46 6.02 -16.90
C LYS A 33 8.75 4.72 -16.16
N LEU A 34 9.57 3.86 -16.77
CA LEU A 34 9.74 2.47 -16.34
C LEU A 34 10.80 2.35 -15.23
N GLU A 35 10.47 2.80 -14.03
CA GLU A 35 11.34 2.72 -12.85
C GLU A 35 11.65 1.28 -12.41
N MET A 36 10.86 0.32 -12.90
CA MET A 36 11.11 -1.12 -12.77
C MET A 36 12.40 -1.60 -13.43
N PHE A 37 13.06 -0.78 -14.24
CA PHE A 37 14.34 -1.09 -14.88
C PHE A 37 15.56 -0.65 -14.08
N ASN A 38 15.38 -0.04 -12.92
CA ASN A 38 16.48 0.11 -11.98
C ASN A 38 17.05 -1.28 -11.59
N PRO A 39 18.32 -1.39 -11.22
CA PRO A 39 19.01 -2.69 -11.08
C PRO A 39 18.40 -3.63 -10.04
N PHE A 40 17.81 -3.10 -8.96
CA PHE A 40 17.13 -3.91 -7.95
C PHE A 40 15.62 -4.05 -8.25
N GLY A 41 15.16 -3.47 -9.37
CA GLY A 41 13.85 -3.67 -9.96
C GLY A 41 12.76 -2.72 -9.48
N SER A 42 13.10 -1.55 -8.93
CA SER A 42 12.06 -0.61 -8.50
C SER A 42 12.50 0.86 -8.44
N VAL A 43 11.52 1.75 -8.35
CA VAL A 43 11.69 3.18 -8.08
C VAL A 43 12.45 3.46 -6.79
N LYS A 44 12.44 2.53 -5.83
CA LYS A 44 13.08 2.67 -4.53
C LYS A 44 14.60 2.55 -4.56
N ASP A 45 15.16 2.01 -5.63
CA ASP A 45 16.61 1.91 -5.82
C ASP A 45 17.26 3.28 -5.78
N ARG A 46 16.61 4.29 -6.41
CA ARG A 46 17.07 5.68 -6.40
C ARG A 46 17.04 6.29 -4.99
N ALA A 47 15.89 6.16 -4.32
CA ALA A 47 15.71 6.70 -2.98
C ALA A 47 16.67 6.04 -1.98
N ALA A 48 16.73 4.71 -1.96
CA ALA A 48 17.60 3.96 -1.06
C ALA A 48 19.09 4.36 -1.25
N TRP A 49 19.54 4.42 -2.51
CA TRP A 49 20.92 4.82 -2.81
C TRP A 49 21.21 6.25 -2.39
N ASN A 50 20.30 7.19 -2.66
CA ASN A 50 20.51 8.60 -2.32
C ASN A 50 20.49 8.85 -0.81
N MET A 51 19.70 8.08 -0.06
CA MET A 51 19.63 8.17 1.40
C MET A 51 20.87 7.56 2.06
N VAL A 52 21.30 6.37 1.61
CA VAL A 52 22.35 5.61 2.30
C VAL A 52 23.78 6.04 1.89
N ARG A 53 23.99 6.39 0.62
CA ARG A 53 25.34 6.68 0.07
C ARG A 53 26.16 7.67 0.89
N PRO A 54 25.64 8.80 1.37
CA PRO A 54 26.45 9.77 2.13
C PRO A 54 26.90 9.26 3.49
N GLU A 55 26.21 8.28 4.05
CA GLU A 55 26.45 7.74 5.39
C GLU A 55 27.28 6.44 5.39
N LEU A 56 27.47 5.81 4.20
CA LEU A 56 28.08 4.48 4.09
C LEU A 56 29.44 4.35 4.73
N ASP A 57 30.37 5.30 4.45
CA ASP A 57 31.73 5.23 4.99
C ASP A 57 31.75 5.34 6.52
N GLY A 58 30.83 6.13 7.08
CA GLY A 58 30.63 6.25 8.52
C GLY A 58 30.08 4.96 9.12
N ALA A 59 29.03 4.42 8.51
CA ALA A 59 28.36 3.19 8.94
C ALA A 59 29.31 1.98 8.89
N VAL A 60 30.11 1.83 7.82
CA VAL A 60 31.10 0.75 7.71
C VAL A 60 32.15 0.85 8.80
N ARG A 61 32.70 2.05 9.07
CA ARG A 61 33.67 2.24 10.17
C ARG A 61 33.11 1.96 11.56
N ALA A 62 31.80 2.28 11.75
CA ALA A 62 31.13 2.07 13.02
C ALA A 62 30.59 0.62 13.17
N GLY A 63 30.58 -0.18 12.11
CA GLY A 63 29.93 -1.50 12.10
C GLY A 63 28.42 -1.40 12.29
N SER A 64 27.78 -0.33 11.78
CA SER A 64 26.36 -0.07 11.98
C SER A 64 25.51 -1.05 11.21
N GLN A 65 24.33 -1.39 11.77
CA GLN A 65 23.26 -2.08 11.04
C GLN A 65 22.35 -1.02 10.38
N ILE A 66 22.06 -1.19 9.09
CA ILE A 66 21.06 -0.35 8.42
C ILE A 66 19.67 -0.86 8.85
N VAL A 67 18.79 0.06 9.26
CA VAL A 67 17.42 -0.26 9.70
C VAL A 67 16.42 0.63 8.99
N GLU A 68 15.28 0.06 8.62
CA GLU A 68 14.20 0.81 7.98
C GLU A 68 12.83 0.21 8.28
N LEU A 69 11.83 1.10 8.44
CA LEU A 69 10.43 0.71 8.54
C LEU A 69 9.87 0.43 7.12
N SER A 70 10.06 -0.79 6.66
CA SER A 70 9.64 -1.18 5.32
C SER A 70 9.54 -2.68 5.15
N SER A 71 8.44 -3.14 4.54
CA SER A 71 8.22 -4.54 4.13
C SER A 71 8.29 -4.74 2.61
N GLY A 72 8.78 -3.75 1.87
CA GLY A 72 8.67 -3.72 0.41
C GLY A 72 9.98 -3.42 -0.31
N ASN A 73 9.85 -2.72 -1.43
CA ASN A 73 10.98 -2.43 -2.33
C ASN A 73 12.08 -1.59 -1.69
N THR A 74 11.78 -0.72 -0.71
CA THR A 74 12.82 0.02 0.03
C THR A 74 13.69 -0.94 0.86
N ALA A 75 13.06 -1.87 1.60
CA ALA A 75 13.77 -2.89 2.34
C ALA A 75 14.65 -3.75 1.41
N LYS A 76 14.10 -4.16 0.25
CA LYS A 76 14.87 -4.89 -0.77
C LYS A 76 16.11 -4.12 -1.23
N ALA A 77 15.95 -2.86 -1.61
CA ALA A 77 17.06 -2.06 -2.11
C ALA A 77 18.12 -1.81 -1.02
N LEU A 78 17.70 -1.50 0.21
CA LEU A 78 18.61 -1.31 1.34
C LEU A 78 19.33 -2.59 1.73
N SER A 79 18.65 -3.74 1.69
CA SER A 79 19.28 -5.04 1.96
C SER A 79 20.40 -5.36 0.97
N VAL A 80 20.17 -5.11 -0.33
CA VAL A 80 21.22 -5.28 -1.36
C VAL A 80 22.38 -4.33 -1.11
N LEU A 81 22.09 -3.04 -0.87
CA LEU A 81 23.13 -2.02 -0.62
C LEU A 81 23.94 -2.32 0.66
N ALA A 82 23.28 -2.75 1.72
CA ALA A 82 23.96 -3.16 2.95
C ALA A 82 24.93 -4.32 2.69
N GLY A 83 24.47 -5.38 2.06
CA GLY A 83 25.28 -6.54 1.73
C GLY A 83 26.49 -6.22 0.84
N MET A 84 26.33 -5.32 -0.14
CA MET A 84 27.44 -4.84 -0.99
C MET A 84 28.55 -4.14 -0.20
N HIS A 85 28.25 -3.55 0.94
CA HIS A 85 29.18 -2.82 1.77
C HIS A 85 29.56 -3.56 3.07
N GLY A 86 29.20 -4.85 3.18
CA GLY A 86 29.52 -5.69 4.36
C GLY A 86 28.74 -5.29 5.62
N LEU A 87 27.61 -4.58 5.46
CA LEU A 87 26.72 -4.21 6.55
C LEU A 87 25.55 -5.18 6.62
N SER A 88 24.94 -5.32 7.80
CA SER A 88 23.66 -6.00 7.96
C SER A 88 22.48 -5.05 7.74
N PHE A 89 21.33 -5.61 7.36
CA PHE A 89 20.10 -4.86 7.20
C PHE A 89 18.98 -5.46 8.07
N LYS A 90 18.24 -4.58 8.73
CA LYS A 90 17.05 -4.94 9.52
C LYS A 90 15.81 -4.25 8.96
N SER A 91 14.85 -5.06 8.54
CA SER A 91 13.52 -4.62 8.15
C SER A 91 12.63 -4.66 9.39
N VAL A 92 12.07 -3.53 9.78
CA VAL A 92 11.04 -3.46 10.80
C VAL A 92 9.70 -3.22 10.11
N THR A 93 8.68 -3.99 10.47
CA THR A 93 7.37 -3.88 9.84
C THR A 93 6.27 -4.42 10.71
N ASN A 94 5.08 -3.88 10.56
CA ASN A 94 3.86 -4.45 11.12
C ASN A 94 3.03 -5.24 10.08
N ARG A 95 3.48 -5.30 8.82
CA ARG A 95 2.70 -5.83 7.69
C ARG A 95 3.59 -6.49 6.63
N MET A 96 3.98 -7.73 6.86
CA MET A 96 4.67 -8.50 5.81
C MET A 96 3.62 -9.21 4.92
N ARG A 97 2.91 -8.44 4.10
CA ARG A 97 1.75 -8.93 3.30
C ARG A 97 2.11 -9.55 1.95
N VAL A 98 3.37 -9.46 1.51
CA VAL A 98 3.83 -9.97 0.21
C VAL A 98 4.87 -11.06 0.44
N PRO A 99 4.47 -12.35 0.37
CA PRO A 99 5.37 -13.47 0.68
C PRO A 99 6.63 -13.49 -0.17
N GLU A 100 6.55 -13.16 -1.46
CA GLU A 100 7.68 -13.15 -2.38
C GLU A 100 8.76 -12.14 -1.94
N ILE A 101 8.35 -10.99 -1.40
CA ILE A 101 9.30 -10.00 -0.88
C ILE A 101 9.90 -10.47 0.44
N LYS A 102 9.11 -11.09 1.31
CA LYS A 102 9.62 -11.69 2.56
C LYS A 102 10.72 -12.72 2.27
N ASP A 103 10.42 -13.66 1.39
CA ASP A 103 11.37 -14.71 1.02
C ASP A 103 12.65 -14.12 0.40
N LEU A 104 12.51 -13.09 -0.44
CA LEU A 104 13.64 -12.41 -1.03
C LEU A 104 14.49 -11.67 0.02
N LEU A 105 13.89 -10.98 0.99
CA LEU A 105 14.61 -10.32 2.08
C LEU A 105 15.41 -11.33 2.92
N LEU A 106 14.80 -12.47 3.26
CA LEU A 106 15.48 -13.55 3.98
C LEU A 106 16.64 -14.13 3.16
N LEU A 107 16.44 -14.35 1.84
CA LEU A 107 17.49 -14.79 0.92
C LEU A 107 18.66 -13.80 0.86
N LEU A 108 18.40 -12.50 0.95
CA LEU A 108 19.42 -11.44 0.98
C LEU A 108 20.08 -11.28 2.37
N GLY A 109 19.69 -12.10 3.36
CA GLY A 109 20.27 -12.07 4.71
C GLY A 109 19.72 -10.94 5.59
N ALA A 110 18.58 -10.37 5.25
CA ALA A 110 17.94 -9.36 6.08
C ALA A 110 17.39 -9.96 7.38
N GLU A 111 17.55 -9.27 8.49
CA GLU A 111 16.78 -9.50 9.70
C GLU A 111 15.38 -8.89 9.52
N ILE A 112 14.34 -9.64 9.86
CA ILE A 112 12.96 -9.16 9.78
C ILE A 112 12.37 -9.16 11.19
N GLU A 113 12.01 -7.98 11.67
CA GLU A 113 11.26 -7.80 12.91
C GLU A 113 9.81 -7.42 12.56
N GLU A 114 8.90 -8.36 12.78
CA GLU A 114 7.47 -8.10 12.66
C GLU A 114 6.95 -7.63 14.02
N LEU A 115 6.62 -6.34 14.10
CA LEU A 115 6.07 -5.75 15.31
C LEU A 115 4.67 -6.29 15.60
N PRO A 116 4.32 -6.57 16.86
CA PRO A 116 3.03 -7.12 17.22
C PRO A 116 1.91 -6.16 16.83
N GLY A 117 0.93 -6.71 16.18
CA GLY A 117 -0.45 -6.32 16.11
C GLY A 117 -0.80 -4.92 15.68
N ARG A 118 -1.13 -4.74 14.39
CA ARG A 118 -2.05 -3.68 14.00
C ARG A 118 -3.30 -4.25 13.38
N SER A 119 -4.41 -3.82 13.97
CA SER A 119 -5.58 -3.52 13.16
C SER A 119 -5.20 -2.33 12.22
N GLU A 120 -5.84 -2.22 11.08
CA GLU A 120 -5.62 -1.15 10.11
C GLU A 120 -5.97 0.26 10.65
N CYS A 121 -6.42 0.36 11.89
CA CYS A 121 -6.73 1.59 12.59
C CYS A 121 -5.69 1.84 13.68
N LEU A 122 -4.97 2.95 13.55
CA LEU A 122 -4.13 3.52 14.59
C LEU A 122 -5.02 3.91 15.78
N ASP A 123 -4.68 3.44 16.97
CA ASP A 123 -5.16 4.06 18.20
C ASP A 123 -4.07 5.06 18.66
N PRO A 124 -4.26 6.37 18.49
CA PRO A 124 -3.26 7.37 18.85
C PRO A 124 -3.01 7.43 20.37
N THR A 125 -3.78 6.69 21.16
CA THR A 125 -3.60 6.60 22.61
C THR A 125 -2.80 5.37 23.04
N ASP A 126 -2.41 4.51 22.09
CA ASP A 126 -1.64 3.29 22.36
C ASP A 126 -0.16 3.66 22.57
N THR A 127 0.32 3.57 23.80
CA THR A 127 1.73 3.78 24.15
C THR A 127 2.66 2.69 23.61
N ASP A 128 2.09 1.57 23.18
CA ASP A 128 2.78 0.44 22.57
C ASP A 128 2.66 0.47 21.03
N ASP A 129 2.32 1.63 20.46
CA ASP A 129 2.31 1.83 19.00
C ASP A 129 3.67 1.40 18.40
N PRO A 130 3.65 0.51 17.41
CA PRO A 130 4.88 -0.02 16.80
C PRO A 130 5.85 1.02 16.29
N LEU A 131 5.37 2.16 15.79
CA LEU A 131 6.20 3.28 15.36
C LEU A 131 6.90 3.94 16.56
N THR A 132 6.17 4.15 17.65
CA THR A 132 6.72 4.72 18.89
C THR A 132 7.78 3.79 19.49
N LEU A 133 7.52 2.49 19.51
CA LEU A 133 8.49 1.48 19.95
C LEU A 133 9.73 1.46 19.05
N PHE A 134 9.54 1.50 17.72
CA PHE A 134 10.63 1.57 16.77
C PHE A 134 11.50 2.82 16.97
N HIS A 135 10.90 4.00 17.07
CA HIS A 135 11.63 5.24 17.33
C HIS A 135 12.35 5.22 18.68
N ARG A 136 11.76 4.57 19.70
CA ARG A 136 12.43 4.38 21.00
C ARG A 136 13.68 3.51 20.84
N THR A 137 13.59 2.38 20.12
CA THR A 137 14.74 1.49 19.85
C THR A 137 15.86 2.20 19.10
N LEU A 138 15.53 3.07 18.14
CA LEU A 138 16.52 3.89 17.42
C LEU A 138 17.22 4.91 18.33
N SER A 139 16.52 5.38 19.36
CA SER A 139 17.00 6.43 20.28
C SER A 139 17.75 5.86 21.48
N GLU A 140 17.89 4.55 21.62
CA GLU A 140 18.62 3.92 22.73
C GLU A 140 20.10 4.30 22.68
N PRO A 141 20.69 4.76 23.82
CA PRO A 141 22.10 5.10 23.87
C PRO A 141 22.98 3.90 23.51
N GLY A 142 23.83 4.05 22.51
CA GLY A 142 24.75 3.00 22.05
C GLY A 142 24.15 2.13 20.93
N SER A 143 22.98 2.43 20.42
CA SER A 143 22.44 1.77 19.22
C SER A 143 23.35 2.08 18.03
N ALA A 144 23.91 1.02 17.41
CA ALA A 144 24.72 1.14 16.20
C ALA A 144 23.84 1.05 14.94
N TYR A 145 22.71 1.75 14.91
CA TYR A 145 21.80 1.75 13.78
C TYR A 145 22.02 2.95 12.85
N LEU A 146 21.97 2.69 11.54
CA LEU A 146 21.78 3.73 10.52
C LEU A 146 20.33 3.63 10.03
N HIS A 147 19.46 4.53 10.51
CA HIS A 147 18.08 4.67 10.04
C HIS A 147 18.03 5.58 8.82
N THR A 148 17.49 5.10 7.71
CA THR A 148 17.39 5.88 6.46
C THR A 148 16.17 6.78 6.41
N ASP A 149 15.13 6.47 7.17
CA ASP A 149 13.92 7.28 7.39
C ASP A 149 13.23 7.72 6.09
N GLN A 150 12.80 6.74 5.30
CA GLN A 150 12.21 7.00 3.98
C GLN A 150 10.97 7.92 4.00
N TYR A 151 10.34 8.11 5.14
CA TYR A 151 9.11 8.91 5.28
C TYR A 151 9.36 10.38 5.55
N PHE A 152 10.53 10.74 6.10
CA PHE A 152 10.88 12.10 6.49
C PHE A 152 12.18 12.60 5.86
N ASN A 153 13.01 11.73 5.31
CA ASN A 153 14.28 12.09 4.74
C ASN A 153 14.13 12.70 3.33
N ASP A 154 14.37 14.01 3.19
CA ASP A 154 14.26 14.73 1.91
C ASP A 154 15.18 14.17 0.82
N ARG A 155 16.23 13.41 1.15
CA ARG A 155 17.06 12.71 0.15
C ARG A 155 16.25 11.71 -0.68
N ASN A 156 15.13 11.18 -0.15
CA ASN A 156 14.18 10.40 -0.92
C ASN A 156 13.55 11.26 -2.04
N THR A 157 13.06 12.45 -1.73
CA THR A 157 12.51 13.40 -2.71
C THR A 157 13.58 13.89 -3.69
N GLN A 158 14.77 14.23 -3.19
CA GLN A 158 15.88 14.71 -4.01
C GLN A 158 16.35 13.67 -5.04
N ALA A 159 16.29 12.38 -4.74
CA ALA A 159 16.63 11.32 -5.69
C ALA A 159 15.79 11.42 -6.99
N HIS A 160 14.57 11.89 -6.88
CA HIS A 160 13.65 12.04 -8.00
C HIS A 160 13.64 13.44 -8.61
N ALA A 161 13.87 14.47 -7.79
CA ALA A 161 14.00 15.83 -8.28
C ALA A 161 15.27 16.02 -9.13
N LEU A 162 16.36 15.34 -8.76
CA LEU A 162 17.62 15.41 -9.47
C LEU A 162 17.83 14.28 -10.50
N GLY A 163 16.96 13.28 -10.50
CA GLY A 163 17.08 12.11 -11.36
C GLY A 163 15.84 11.94 -12.26
N THR A 164 14.78 11.33 -11.73
CA THR A 164 13.59 10.92 -12.52
C THR A 164 12.94 12.09 -13.26
N GLY A 165 12.78 13.25 -12.60
CA GLY A 165 12.16 14.44 -13.22
C GLY A 165 12.95 14.98 -14.41
N PRO A 166 14.24 15.30 -14.26
CA PRO A 166 15.10 15.71 -15.38
C PRO A 166 15.20 14.67 -16.51
N GLU A 167 15.19 13.38 -16.18
CA GLU A 167 15.16 12.32 -17.19
C GLU A 167 13.87 12.37 -18.03
N ILE A 168 12.70 12.60 -17.41
CA ILE A 168 11.42 12.73 -18.12
C ILE A 168 11.49 13.90 -19.11
N VAL A 169 11.98 15.07 -18.67
CA VAL A 169 12.13 16.25 -19.55
C VAL A 169 13.09 15.95 -20.71
N LYS A 170 14.23 15.33 -20.43
CA LYS A 170 15.20 14.92 -21.45
C LYS A 170 14.58 13.92 -22.45
N ASP A 171 13.86 12.91 -21.96
CA ASP A 171 13.28 11.85 -22.79
C ASP A 171 12.09 12.37 -23.63
N LEU A 172 11.53 13.54 -23.29
CA LEU A 172 10.52 14.28 -24.03
C LEU A 172 11.12 15.44 -24.88
N ASP A 173 12.40 15.35 -25.23
CA ASP A 173 13.10 16.35 -26.06
C ASP A 173 13.06 17.77 -25.46
N GLY A 174 13.17 17.89 -24.16
CA GLY A 174 13.15 19.16 -23.41
C GLY A 174 11.75 19.68 -23.09
N ARG A 175 10.69 18.96 -23.42
CA ARG A 175 9.31 19.33 -23.10
C ARG A 175 8.89 18.78 -21.73
N VAL A 176 7.99 19.50 -21.06
CA VAL A 176 7.33 19.06 -19.82
C VAL A 176 5.98 18.46 -20.21
N PRO A 177 5.58 17.31 -19.60
CA PRO A 177 4.24 16.76 -19.85
C PRO A 177 3.15 17.69 -19.29
N ASP A 178 1.98 17.72 -19.91
CA ASP A 178 0.81 18.46 -19.38
C ASP A 178 0.31 17.86 -18.06
N TRP A 179 0.40 16.52 -17.94
CA TRP A 179 0.06 15.80 -16.71
C TRP A 179 1.17 14.87 -16.27
N PHE A 180 1.45 14.91 -14.97
CA PHE A 180 2.26 13.92 -14.29
C PHE A 180 1.40 13.18 -13.26
N VAL A 181 1.34 11.85 -13.36
CA VAL A 181 0.51 11.01 -12.50
C VAL A 181 1.38 10.03 -11.72
N ALA A 182 1.22 10.00 -10.41
CA ALA A 182 1.99 9.12 -9.55
C ALA A 182 1.18 8.58 -8.37
N CYS A 183 1.41 7.33 -8.03
CA CYS A 183 0.88 6.74 -6.81
C CYS A 183 1.63 7.26 -5.59
N VAL A 184 0.90 7.51 -4.50
CA VAL A 184 1.45 8.07 -3.26
C VAL A 184 1.68 6.95 -2.24
N GLY A 185 2.96 6.65 -1.99
CA GLY A 185 3.43 5.80 -0.88
C GLY A 185 4.15 6.65 0.16
N THR A 186 5.47 6.85 -0.01
CA THR A 186 6.27 7.77 0.81
C THR A 186 6.24 9.21 0.29
N ALA A 187 5.51 9.49 -0.77
CA ALA A 187 5.47 10.75 -1.51
C ALA A 187 6.81 11.20 -2.15
N GLY A 188 7.93 10.55 -1.87
CA GLY A 188 9.25 10.98 -2.36
C GLY A 188 9.32 11.10 -3.88
N SER A 189 8.84 10.09 -4.63
CA SER A 189 8.87 10.12 -6.11
C SER A 189 7.86 11.11 -6.70
N SER A 190 6.64 11.17 -6.18
CA SER A 190 5.62 12.10 -6.68
C SER A 190 6.02 13.56 -6.44
N THR A 191 6.44 13.89 -5.21
CA THR A 191 6.89 15.24 -4.84
C THR A 191 8.18 15.64 -5.58
N GLY A 192 9.17 14.73 -5.66
CA GLY A 192 10.44 15.03 -6.30
C GLY A 192 10.31 15.28 -7.80
N VAL A 193 9.57 14.43 -8.51
CA VAL A 193 9.31 14.63 -9.95
C VAL A 193 8.48 15.89 -10.18
N ALA A 194 7.41 16.10 -9.41
CA ALA A 194 6.57 17.29 -9.52
C ALA A 194 7.40 18.58 -9.35
N ARG A 195 8.29 18.62 -8.35
CA ARG A 195 9.21 19.75 -8.12
C ARG A 195 10.04 20.03 -9.37
N ALA A 196 10.74 19.02 -9.90
CA ALA A 196 11.59 19.18 -11.07
C ALA A 196 10.80 19.61 -12.32
N LEU A 197 9.62 19.03 -12.55
CA LEU A 197 8.80 19.41 -13.70
C LEU A 197 8.28 20.85 -13.60
N ARG A 198 7.85 21.29 -12.40
CA ARG A 198 7.36 22.65 -12.16
C ARG A 198 8.45 23.71 -12.22
N GLU A 199 9.71 23.35 -11.97
CA GLU A 199 10.85 24.23 -12.22
C GLU A 199 11.05 24.55 -13.69
N HIS A 200 10.67 23.62 -14.59
CA HIS A 200 10.73 23.83 -16.05
C HIS A 200 9.44 24.46 -16.59
N ASP A 201 8.28 24.00 -16.16
CA ASP A 201 6.98 24.57 -16.51
C ASP A 201 5.99 24.47 -15.33
N PRO A 202 5.64 25.58 -14.67
CA PRO A 202 4.72 25.57 -13.54
C PRO A 202 3.28 25.18 -13.89
N ARG A 203 2.94 25.06 -15.18
CA ARG A 203 1.59 24.67 -15.64
C ARG A 203 1.35 23.16 -15.60
N VAL A 204 2.39 22.35 -15.38
CA VAL A 204 2.21 20.90 -15.27
C VAL A 204 1.22 20.56 -14.16
N ARG A 205 0.24 19.74 -14.49
CA ARG A 205 -0.76 19.25 -13.55
C ARG A 205 -0.30 17.93 -12.93
N VAL A 206 -0.35 17.86 -11.61
CA VAL A 206 0.10 16.69 -10.84
C VAL A 206 -1.11 15.98 -10.27
N VAL A 207 -1.27 14.71 -10.61
CA VAL A 207 -2.35 13.85 -10.10
C VAL A 207 -1.75 12.82 -9.15
N GLY A 208 -2.17 12.86 -7.90
CA GLY A 208 -1.83 11.85 -6.89
C GLY A 208 -2.85 10.73 -6.86
N LEU A 209 -2.38 9.48 -6.87
CA LEU A 209 -3.25 8.32 -6.76
C LEU A 209 -3.00 7.62 -5.42
N VAL A 210 -4.07 7.37 -4.67
CA VAL A 210 -4.07 6.65 -3.39
C VAL A 210 -4.90 5.38 -3.50
N ALA A 211 -4.67 4.40 -2.64
CA ALA A 211 -5.53 3.25 -2.56
C ALA A 211 -6.89 3.62 -1.97
N HIS A 212 -7.95 2.98 -2.47
CA HIS A 212 -9.27 3.11 -1.85
C HIS A 212 -9.19 2.64 -0.39
N LYS A 213 -9.88 3.32 0.52
CA LYS A 213 -9.79 3.09 1.99
C LYS A 213 -10.05 1.66 2.43
N SER A 214 -10.81 0.90 1.67
CA SER A 214 -11.11 -0.52 1.94
C SER A 214 -10.14 -1.49 1.29
N ASP A 215 -9.15 -1.01 0.53
CA ASP A 215 -8.26 -1.82 -0.26
C ASP A 215 -6.80 -1.71 0.18
N PHE A 216 -6.07 -2.77 -0.06
CA PHE A 216 -4.62 -2.78 0.06
C PHE A 216 -4.00 -2.96 -1.32
N ILE A 217 -3.22 -1.97 -1.75
CA ILE A 217 -2.37 -2.04 -2.94
C ILE A 217 -0.91 -1.91 -2.47
N PRO A 218 -0.04 -2.92 -2.72
CA PRO A 218 1.35 -2.85 -2.29
C PRO A 218 2.03 -1.57 -2.75
N GLY A 219 2.63 -0.83 -1.82
CA GLY A 219 3.38 0.39 -2.12
C GLY A 219 2.56 1.68 -2.25
N ILE A 220 1.24 1.62 -2.11
CA ILE A 220 0.35 2.79 -2.11
C ILE A 220 -0.34 2.90 -0.75
N ARG A 221 -0.46 4.13 -0.23
CA ARG A 221 -1.23 4.45 0.96
C ARG A 221 -2.67 4.81 0.62
N THR A 222 -3.57 4.62 1.58
CA THR A 222 -4.92 5.17 1.51
C THR A 222 -4.88 6.67 1.79
N ILE A 223 -5.97 7.39 1.49
CA ILE A 223 -6.07 8.83 1.75
C ILE A 223 -5.94 9.14 3.26
N ASP A 224 -6.40 8.23 4.12
CA ASP A 224 -6.34 8.41 5.56
C ASP A 224 -4.91 8.19 6.11
N GLU A 225 -4.06 7.42 5.41
CA GLU A 225 -2.69 7.10 5.82
C GLU A 225 -1.63 8.09 5.26
N VAL A 226 -1.95 8.87 4.22
CA VAL A 226 -0.94 9.77 3.60
C VAL A 226 -0.49 10.89 4.54
N HIS A 227 -1.33 11.28 5.51
CA HIS A 227 -1.00 12.33 6.48
C HIS A 227 0.08 11.92 7.49
N GLU A 228 0.37 10.62 7.61
CA GLU A 228 1.46 10.09 8.43
C GLU A 228 2.83 10.23 7.77
N VAL A 229 2.87 10.64 6.50
CA VAL A 229 4.09 10.73 5.69
C VAL A 229 4.61 12.16 5.71
N GLY A 230 5.77 12.39 6.34
CA GLY A 230 6.34 13.74 6.45
C GLY A 230 6.75 14.37 5.12
N LEU A 231 7.01 13.55 4.08
CA LEU A 231 7.31 14.06 2.73
C LEU A 231 6.04 14.37 1.90
N PHE A 232 4.87 14.07 2.43
CA PHE A 232 3.61 14.37 1.75
C PHE A 232 3.23 15.84 1.96
N ASP A 233 3.14 16.58 0.87
CA ASP A 233 2.62 17.94 0.85
C ASP A 233 1.40 17.97 -0.08
N PRO A 234 0.18 18.20 0.45
CA PRO A 234 -1.04 18.30 -0.36
C PRO A 234 -0.93 19.33 -1.48
N ALA A 235 -0.17 20.42 -1.30
CA ALA A 235 0.03 21.46 -2.31
C ALA A 235 0.81 20.97 -3.54
N THR A 236 1.44 19.81 -3.46
CA THR A 236 2.09 19.17 -4.62
C THR A 236 1.07 18.71 -5.66
N TYR A 237 -0.14 18.36 -5.27
CA TYR A 237 -1.12 17.72 -6.13
C TYR A 237 -2.26 18.66 -6.49
N ASP A 238 -2.52 18.77 -7.80
CA ASP A 238 -3.69 19.50 -8.30
C ASP A 238 -4.98 18.67 -8.10
N THR A 239 -4.83 17.34 -8.12
CA THR A 239 -5.94 16.39 -7.91
C THR A 239 -5.44 15.16 -7.16
N MET A 240 -6.26 14.65 -6.23
CA MET A 240 -6.05 13.36 -5.58
C MET A 240 -7.23 12.44 -5.88
N GLU A 241 -6.94 11.22 -6.35
CA GLU A 241 -7.95 10.22 -6.68
C GLU A 241 -7.63 8.87 -6.02
N SER A 242 -8.67 8.10 -5.73
CA SER A 242 -8.51 6.73 -5.22
C SER A 242 -8.59 5.70 -6.34
N VAL A 243 -7.82 4.62 -6.20
CA VAL A 243 -7.83 3.46 -7.10
C VAL A 243 -8.07 2.21 -6.25
N THR A 244 -8.94 1.32 -6.73
CA THR A 244 -9.19 0.03 -6.08
C THR A 244 -8.11 -1.01 -6.44
N ALA A 245 -8.01 -2.05 -5.64
CA ALA A 245 -7.09 -3.16 -5.93
C ALA A 245 -7.43 -3.90 -7.23
N ASP A 246 -8.71 -3.99 -7.58
CA ASP A 246 -9.16 -4.60 -8.83
C ASP A 246 -8.77 -3.75 -10.04
N GLU A 247 -8.96 -2.43 -9.98
CA GLU A 247 -8.51 -1.48 -11.01
C GLU A 247 -6.98 -1.54 -11.18
N ALA A 248 -6.23 -1.66 -10.08
CA ALA A 248 -4.78 -1.82 -10.12
C ALA A 248 -4.36 -3.10 -10.84
N ILE A 249 -5.04 -4.23 -10.56
CA ILE A 249 -4.77 -5.51 -11.24
C ILE A 249 -5.18 -5.45 -12.72
N ASP A 250 -6.31 -4.84 -13.06
CA ASP A 250 -6.73 -4.68 -14.45
C ASP A 250 -5.73 -3.84 -15.26
N GLY A 251 -5.24 -2.75 -14.69
CA GLY A 251 -4.19 -1.93 -15.30
C GLY A 251 -2.87 -2.70 -15.46
N MET A 252 -2.45 -3.45 -14.43
CA MET A 252 -1.27 -4.31 -14.45
C MET A 252 -1.36 -5.37 -15.55
N LEU A 253 -2.49 -6.08 -15.66
CA LEU A 253 -2.71 -7.10 -16.68
C LEU A 253 -2.79 -6.48 -18.08
N THR A 254 -3.36 -5.29 -18.22
CA THR A 254 -3.39 -4.55 -19.49
C THR A 254 -1.98 -4.20 -19.95
N LEU A 255 -1.16 -3.61 -19.07
CA LEU A 255 0.24 -3.29 -19.37
C LEU A 255 1.04 -4.54 -19.75
N ALA A 256 0.89 -5.63 -18.99
CA ALA A 256 1.61 -6.87 -19.25
C ALA A 256 1.20 -7.53 -20.58
N ARG A 257 -0.11 -7.71 -20.81
CA ARG A 257 -0.63 -8.51 -21.92
C ARG A 257 -0.72 -7.76 -23.24
N ARG A 258 -0.89 -6.43 -23.19
CA ARG A 258 -1.08 -5.60 -24.39
C ARG A 258 0.08 -4.68 -24.73
N CYS A 259 0.92 -4.33 -23.73
CA CYS A 259 2.08 -3.45 -23.92
C CYS A 259 3.42 -4.17 -23.70
N GLY A 260 3.42 -5.40 -23.17
CA GLY A 260 4.67 -6.12 -22.81
C GLY A 260 5.41 -5.50 -21.62
N ILE A 261 4.75 -4.64 -20.84
CA ILE A 261 5.31 -3.98 -19.66
C ILE A 261 4.88 -4.77 -18.41
N LEU A 262 5.82 -5.52 -17.83
CA LEU A 262 5.56 -6.39 -16.68
C LEU A 262 5.51 -5.59 -15.37
N ALA A 263 4.58 -4.65 -15.31
CA ALA A 263 4.38 -3.75 -14.16
C ALA A 263 3.80 -4.48 -12.95
N GLY A 264 4.22 -4.08 -11.74
CA GLY A 264 3.55 -4.48 -10.51
C GLY A 264 2.21 -3.73 -10.28
N PRO A 265 1.51 -4.04 -9.17
CA PRO A 265 0.19 -3.45 -8.88
C PRO A 265 0.19 -1.91 -8.82
N THR A 266 1.25 -1.30 -8.28
CA THR A 266 1.40 0.16 -8.25
C THR A 266 1.47 0.75 -9.65
N GLY A 267 2.22 0.12 -10.58
CA GLY A 267 2.27 0.54 -11.98
C GLY A 267 0.93 0.36 -12.70
N GLY A 268 0.20 -0.71 -12.35
CA GLY A 268 -1.16 -0.94 -12.84
C GLY A 268 -2.14 0.14 -12.36
N ALA A 269 -2.10 0.48 -11.07
CA ALA A 269 -2.89 1.56 -10.49
C ALA A 269 -2.59 2.91 -11.16
N ALA A 270 -1.29 3.21 -11.37
CA ALA A 270 -0.86 4.43 -12.05
C ALA A 270 -1.42 4.50 -13.47
N TYR A 271 -1.32 3.42 -14.24
CA TYR A 271 -1.87 3.36 -15.61
C TYR A 271 -3.40 3.53 -15.61
N PHE A 272 -4.10 2.73 -14.80
CA PHE A 272 -5.58 2.74 -14.78
C PHE A 272 -6.12 4.10 -14.34
N GLY A 273 -5.60 4.65 -13.23
CA GLY A 273 -5.98 5.97 -12.72
C GLY A 273 -5.70 7.07 -13.73
N THR A 274 -4.54 7.03 -14.41
CA THR A 274 -4.21 8.00 -15.45
C THR A 274 -5.21 7.97 -16.60
N VAL A 275 -5.52 6.79 -17.13
CA VAL A 275 -6.47 6.67 -18.26
C VAL A 275 -7.87 7.10 -17.83
N ARG A 276 -8.30 6.77 -16.63
CA ARG A 276 -9.59 7.18 -16.09
C ARG A 276 -9.67 8.70 -15.96
N HIS A 277 -8.66 9.32 -15.33
CA HIS A 277 -8.59 10.77 -15.14
C HIS A 277 -8.62 11.56 -16.47
N LEU A 278 -7.87 11.07 -17.46
CA LEU A 278 -7.71 11.79 -18.72
C LEU A 278 -8.84 11.55 -19.72
N ARG A 279 -9.73 10.60 -19.50
CA ARG A 279 -10.77 10.22 -20.48
C ARG A 279 -11.76 11.33 -20.79
N GLU A 280 -12.21 12.04 -19.79
CA GLU A 280 -13.15 13.17 -19.97
C GLU A 280 -12.43 14.35 -20.61
N LEU A 281 -11.21 14.66 -20.14
CA LEU A 281 -10.38 15.73 -20.69
C LEU A 281 -10.02 15.49 -22.15
N ASP A 282 -9.72 14.24 -22.54
CA ASP A 282 -9.45 13.87 -23.92
C ASP A 282 -10.68 14.05 -24.84
N ALA A 283 -11.88 13.81 -24.29
CA ALA A 283 -13.13 13.97 -25.03
C ALA A 283 -13.49 15.45 -25.30
N GLU A 284 -12.94 16.37 -24.52
CA GLU A 284 -13.11 17.82 -24.72
C GLU A 284 -12.17 18.39 -25.79
N LEU A 285 -11.08 17.65 -26.10
CA LEU A 285 -10.10 18.05 -27.13
C LEU A 285 -10.60 17.67 -28.53
N THR A 286 -10.14 18.43 -29.55
CA THR A 286 -10.48 18.23 -30.95
C THR A 286 -9.23 18.00 -31.81
N ASP A 287 -9.41 17.50 -33.02
CA ASP A 287 -8.30 17.26 -33.97
C ASP A 287 -7.51 18.56 -34.37
N GLY A 288 -8.04 19.74 -34.04
CA GLY A 288 -7.35 21.02 -34.24
C GLY A 288 -6.48 21.46 -33.06
N ASP A 289 -6.60 20.81 -31.92
CA ASP A 289 -5.82 21.14 -30.72
C ASP A 289 -4.42 20.53 -30.78
N GLU A 290 -3.46 21.19 -30.14
CA GLU A 290 -2.12 20.61 -29.95
C GLU A 290 -2.24 19.32 -29.10
N ARG A 291 -1.54 18.26 -29.57
CA ARG A 291 -1.49 17.00 -28.80
C ARG A 291 -0.89 17.22 -27.43
N ARG A 292 -1.59 16.75 -26.42
CA ARG A 292 -1.15 16.80 -25.03
C ARG A 292 -0.31 15.58 -24.66
N THR A 293 0.42 15.69 -23.58
CA THR A 293 1.30 14.63 -23.10
C THR A 293 1.05 14.35 -21.62
N ALA A 294 0.94 13.07 -21.28
CA ALA A 294 0.84 12.62 -19.90
C ALA A 294 1.91 11.56 -19.59
N VAL A 295 2.49 11.63 -18.40
CA VAL A 295 3.48 10.65 -17.91
C VAL A 295 3.02 10.05 -16.59
N PHE A 296 3.09 8.72 -16.48
CA PHE A 296 2.90 8.00 -15.22
C PHE A 296 4.12 7.16 -14.85
N ILE A 297 4.26 6.82 -13.57
CA ILE A 297 5.37 6.01 -13.06
C ILE A 297 5.01 4.52 -13.03
N VAL A 298 5.85 3.68 -13.63
CA VAL A 298 5.82 2.22 -13.44
C VAL A 298 6.85 1.85 -12.38
N CYS A 299 6.39 1.68 -11.15
CA CYS A 299 7.25 1.65 -9.97
C CYS A 299 8.13 0.41 -9.87
N ASP A 300 7.59 -0.78 -10.19
CA ASP A 300 8.24 -2.07 -9.96
C ASP A 300 7.66 -3.16 -10.88
N ARG A 301 8.07 -4.41 -10.64
CA ARG A 301 7.81 -5.57 -11.51
C ARG A 301 6.79 -6.52 -10.90
N ILE A 302 6.02 -7.18 -11.79
CA ILE A 302 4.94 -8.12 -11.48
C ILE A 302 5.39 -9.35 -10.67
N GLU A 303 6.64 -9.81 -10.85
CA GLU A 303 7.12 -11.08 -10.31
C GLU A 303 7.04 -11.14 -8.78
N SER A 304 7.18 -10.01 -8.11
CA SER A 304 7.07 -9.91 -6.65
C SER A 304 5.63 -9.99 -6.11
N TYR A 305 4.61 -10.09 -6.98
CA TYR A 305 3.21 -9.93 -6.58
C TYR A 305 2.29 -11.05 -7.06
N LEU A 306 2.84 -12.20 -7.44
CA LEU A 306 2.05 -13.32 -7.94
C LEU A 306 1.05 -13.84 -6.90
N SER A 307 1.45 -13.92 -5.63
CA SER A 307 0.56 -14.31 -4.53
C SER A 307 -0.55 -13.29 -4.31
N TYR A 308 -0.25 -12.00 -4.38
CA TYR A 308 -1.23 -10.92 -4.30
C TYR A 308 -2.29 -11.05 -5.39
N VAL A 309 -1.88 -11.27 -6.65
CA VAL A 309 -2.80 -11.47 -7.78
C VAL A 309 -3.62 -12.76 -7.60
N LYS A 310 -2.97 -13.89 -7.27
CA LYS A 310 -3.66 -15.16 -7.02
C LYS A 310 -4.70 -15.05 -5.91
N GLN A 311 -4.43 -14.22 -4.91
CA GLN A 311 -5.35 -14.03 -3.80
C GLN A 311 -6.59 -13.24 -4.20
N ARG A 312 -6.46 -12.22 -5.04
CA ARG A 312 -7.55 -11.31 -5.42
C ARG A 312 -8.24 -11.70 -6.71
N ARG A 313 -7.49 -12.15 -7.70
CA ARG A 313 -7.95 -12.48 -9.05
C ARG A 313 -7.43 -13.86 -9.48
N PRO A 314 -7.85 -14.95 -8.80
CA PRO A 314 -7.36 -16.30 -9.09
C PRO A 314 -7.62 -16.73 -10.54
N GLU A 315 -8.69 -16.24 -11.17
CA GLU A 315 -8.98 -16.50 -12.57
C GLU A 315 -7.92 -15.94 -13.53
N ALA A 316 -7.19 -14.91 -13.14
CA ALA A 316 -6.11 -14.36 -13.96
C ALA A 316 -4.95 -15.35 -14.17
N VAL A 317 -4.83 -16.35 -13.31
CA VAL A 317 -3.85 -17.45 -13.35
C VAL A 317 -4.50 -18.83 -13.58
N GLY A 318 -5.73 -18.85 -14.11
CA GLY A 318 -6.44 -20.09 -14.46
C GLY A 318 -6.99 -20.87 -13.26
N LEU A 319 -7.04 -20.28 -12.09
CA LEU A 319 -7.69 -20.88 -10.91
C LEU A 319 -9.18 -20.52 -10.90
N ALA A 320 -10.01 -21.36 -10.26
CA ALA A 320 -11.40 -21.04 -10.08
C ALA A 320 -11.56 -19.74 -9.26
N PRO A 321 -12.55 -18.89 -9.61
CA PRO A 321 -12.86 -17.70 -8.81
C PRO A 321 -13.08 -18.09 -7.35
N ARG A 322 -12.54 -17.31 -6.43
CA ARG A 322 -12.78 -17.54 -5.01
C ARG A 322 -14.24 -17.24 -4.71
N LYS A 323 -14.94 -18.21 -4.17
CA LYS A 323 -16.25 -17.98 -3.58
C LYS A 323 -16.06 -17.34 -2.21
N ASN A 324 -16.90 -16.38 -1.87
CA ASN A 324 -16.95 -15.77 -0.54
C ASN A 324 -15.74 -14.90 -0.17
N SER A 325 -15.36 -13.94 -1.05
CA SER A 325 -14.43 -12.89 -0.73
C SER A 325 -15.12 -11.65 -0.13
N LEU A 326 -14.48 -10.96 0.79
CA LEU A 326 -14.98 -9.67 1.31
C LEU A 326 -15.10 -8.60 0.23
N SER A 327 -14.22 -8.63 -0.77
CA SER A 327 -14.27 -7.73 -1.94
C SER A 327 -15.51 -7.92 -2.79
N ASP A 328 -16.17 -9.08 -2.70
CA ASP A 328 -17.35 -9.40 -3.51
C ASP A 328 -18.66 -8.93 -2.86
N VAL A 329 -18.58 -8.31 -1.67
CA VAL A 329 -19.77 -7.82 -0.94
C VAL A 329 -20.07 -6.38 -1.36
N PRO A 330 -21.19 -6.13 -2.05
CA PRO A 330 -21.59 -4.79 -2.45
C PRO A 330 -21.85 -3.88 -1.24
N ASP A 331 -21.58 -2.59 -1.37
CA ASP A 331 -21.85 -1.62 -0.31
C ASP A 331 -23.32 -1.59 0.12
N ALA A 332 -24.25 -1.86 -0.79
CA ALA A 332 -25.68 -2.00 -0.47
C ALA A 332 -25.97 -3.15 0.50
N GLU A 333 -25.28 -4.30 0.36
CA GLU A 333 -25.41 -5.43 1.28
C GLU A 333 -24.77 -5.12 2.65
N ILE A 334 -23.65 -4.37 2.65
CA ILE A 334 -23.01 -3.93 3.90
C ILE A 334 -23.92 -2.97 4.66
N ALA A 335 -24.53 -2.02 3.95
CA ALA A 335 -25.48 -1.08 4.53
C ALA A 335 -26.76 -1.75 5.08
N ALA A 336 -27.12 -2.92 4.57
CA ALA A 336 -28.27 -3.70 5.03
C ALA A 336 -27.98 -4.56 6.28
N VAL A 337 -26.72 -4.64 6.72
CA VAL A 337 -26.33 -5.40 7.91
C VAL A 337 -26.97 -4.79 9.16
N THR A 338 -27.48 -5.66 10.05
CA THR A 338 -27.87 -5.24 11.39
C THR A 338 -26.62 -4.90 12.20
N ALA A 339 -26.34 -3.62 12.31
CA ALA A 339 -25.28 -3.09 13.19
C ALA A 339 -25.90 -2.65 14.51
N LEU A 340 -25.38 -3.17 15.63
CA LEU A 340 -25.84 -2.88 16.97
C LEU A 340 -24.91 -1.83 17.61
N SER A 341 -25.48 -0.76 18.19
CA SER A 341 -24.75 0.12 19.10
C SER A 341 -24.28 -0.66 20.35
N ALA A 342 -23.34 -0.13 21.11
CA ALA A 342 -22.83 -0.80 22.30
C ALA A 342 -23.93 -1.14 23.33
N PRO A 343 -24.90 -0.27 23.67
CA PRO A 343 -26.01 -0.63 24.54
C PRO A 343 -26.91 -1.72 23.96
N GLU A 344 -27.29 -1.64 22.69
CA GLU A 344 -28.11 -2.66 22.02
C GLU A 344 -27.42 -4.02 21.98
N ALA A 345 -26.10 -4.02 21.74
CA ALA A 345 -25.30 -5.24 21.73
C ALA A 345 -25.21 -5.87 23.10
N GLN A 346 -25.08 -5.06 24.20
CA GLN A 346 -25.12 -5.58 25.57
C GLN A 346 -26.44 -6.28 25.88
N GLU A 347 -27.56 -5.65 25.57
CA GLU A 347 -28.89 -6.24 25.74
C GLU A 347 -29.05 -7.52 24.92
N TRP A 348 -28.57 -7.51 23.68
CA TRP A 348 -28.66 -8.64 22.79
C TRP A 348 -27.77 -9.81 23.27
N ILE A 349 -26.54 -9.54 23.73
CA ILE A 349 -25.64 -10.55 24.32
C ILE A 349 -26.29 -11.19 25.54
N ALA A 350 -26.88 -10.40 26.43
CA ALA A 350 -27.55 -10.92 27.63
C ALA A 350 -28.75 -11.82 27.31
N ARG A 351 -29.50 -11.51 26.26
CA ARG A 351 -30.70 -12.25 25.87
C ARG A 351 -30.41 -13.48 25.01
N GLU A 352 -29.61 -13.35 23.97
CA GLU A 352 -29.44 -14.37 22.94
C GLU A 352 -28.16 -15.21 23.08
N GLN A 353 -27.24 -14.78 23.93
CA GLN A 353 -25.93 -15.42 24.15
C GLN A 353 -25.23 -15.77 22.83
N PRO A 354 -25.02 -14.79 21.94
CA PRO A 354 -24.35 -15.01 20.67
C PRO A 354 -22.91 -15.45 20.88
N LEU A 355 -22.31 -16.04 19.85
CA LEU A 355 -20.86 -16.14 19.79
C LEU A 355 -20.31 -14.75 19.41
N VAL A 356 -19.53 -14.16 20.30
CA VAL A 356 -18.86 -12.87 20.08
C VAL A 356 -17.46 -13.14 19.50
N ILE A 357 -17.16 -12.61 18.33
CA ILE A 357 -15.88 -12.81 17.64
C ILE A 357 -15.19 -11.46 17.51
N ASP A 358 -14.02 -11.34 18.10
CA ASP A 358 -13.14 -10.19 17.95
C ASP A 358 -12.13 -10.46 16.85
N LEU A 359 -12.16 -9.64 15.80
CA LEU A 359 -11.35 -9.78 14.59
C LEU A 359 -9.99 -9.08 14.69
N ARG A 360 -9.69 -8.46 15.84
CA ARG A 360 -8.44 -7.72 16.05
C ARG A 360 -7.26 -8.66 16.27
N SER A 361 -6.07 -8.06 16.29
CA SER A 361 -4.84 -8.78 16.62
C SER A 361 -4.89 -9.38 18.03
N PRO A 362 -4.12 -10.45 18.33
CA PRO A 362 -4.06 -11.04 19.65
C PRO A 362 -3.66 -10.05 20.75
N SER A 363 -2.71 -9.15 20.46
CA SER A 363 -2.27 -8.14 21.43
C SER A 363 -3.37 -7.10 21.74
N ALA A 364 -4.10 -6.64 20.73
CA ALA A 364 -5.23 -5.73 20.93
C ALA A 364 -6.38 -6.40 21.69
N TYR A 365 -6.60 -7.69 21.45
CA TYR A 365 -7.57 -8.49 22.18
C TYR A 365 -7.15 -8.68 23.65
N ALA A 366 -5.89 -9.10 23.91
CA ALA A 366 -5.37 -9.31 25.25
C ALA A 366 -5.39 -8.02 26.09
N ALA A 367 -5.12 -6.88 25.47
CA ALA A 367 -5.16 -5.58 26.16
C ALA A 367 -6.56 -5.22 26.68
N LEU A 368 -7.59 -5.46 25.88
CA LEU A 368 -9.01 -5.28 26.23
C LEU A 368 -9.91 -5.96 25.19
N HIS A 369 -10.97 -6.62 25.62
CA HIS A 369 -11.94 -7.27 24.76
C HIS A 369 -13.34 -7.29 25.39
N ILE A 370 -14.39 -7.58 24.61
CA ILE A 370 -15.73 -7.83 25.13
C ILE A 370 -15.68 -9.12 25.95
N GLU A 371 -16.24 -9.14 27.16
CA GLU A 371 -16.25 -10.33 28.00
C GLU A 371 -16.84 -11.55 27.24
N HIS A 372 -16.19 -12.70 27.37
CA HIS A 372 -16.53 -13.94 26.69
C HIS A 372 -16.40 -13.92 25.14
N ALA A 373 -15.82 -12.88 24.56
CA ALA A 373 -15.47 -12.91 23.14
C ALA A 373 -14.34 -13.93 22.89
N ILE A 374 -14.31 -14.48 21.69
CA ILE A 374 -13.17 -15.26 21.20
C ILE A 374 -12.40 -14.42 20.19
N ASN A 375 -11.08 -14.50 20.22
CA ASN A 375 -10.26 -13.85 19.23
C ASN A 375 -10.05 -14.75 18.01
N ILE A 376 -10.50 -14.33 16.85
CA ILE A 376 -10.17 -14.93 15.57
C ILE A 376 -9.72 -13.80 14.67
N VAL A 377 -8.42 -13.65 14.53
CA VAL A 377 -7.85 -12.56 13.72
C VAL A 377 -8.40 -12.55 12.29
N ASP A 378 -8.51 -11.37 11.72
CA ASP A 378 -9.13 -11.11 10.42
C ASP A 378 -8.67 -12.07 9.33
N GLU A 379 -7.37 -12.30 9.18
CA GLU A 379 -6.80 -13.20 8.17
C GLU A 379 -7.27 -14.65 8.35
N LEU A 380 -7.26 -15.14 9.60
CA LEU A 380 -7.72 -16.49 9.91
C LEU A 380 -9.23 -16.63 9.71
N PHE A 381 -10.00 -15.61 10.10
CA PHE A 381 -11.45 -15.59 9.89
C PHE A 381 -11.80 -15.61 8.41
N ALA A 382 -11.08 -14.83 7.59
CA ALA A 382 -11.22 -14.87 6.14
C ALA A 382 -10.92 -16.26 5.54
N GLU A 383 -9.92 -16.96 6.07
CA GLU A 383 -9.59 -18.33 5.63
C GLU A 383 -10.66 -19.34 6.01
N LEU A 384 -11.16 -19.26 7.22
CA LEU A 384 -12.25 -20.12 7.71
C LEU A 384 -13.51 -19.97 6.84
N ILE A 385 -13.91 -18.74 6.53
CA ILE A 385 -15.07 -18.45 5.69
C ILE A 385 -14.88 -18.95 4.26
N ARG A 386 -13.67 -18.85 3.71
CA ARG A 386 -13.35 -19.40 2.37
C ARG A 386 -13.56 -20.91 2.27
N GLY A 387 -13.28 -21.64 3.33
CA GLY A 387 -13.48 -23.07 3.43
C GLY A 387 -14.95 -23.49 3.63
N GLY A 388 -15.82 -22.53 3.88
CA GLY A 388 -17.24 -22.73 4.22
C GLY A 388 -17.60 -22.01 5.51
N LEU A 389 -18.81 -22.18 6.00
CA LEU A 389 -19.20 -21.62 7.30
C LEU A 389 -18.65 -22.47 8.44
N PRO A 390 -17.71 -21.93 9.25
CA PRO A 390 -17.14 -22.68 10.37
C PRO A 390 -18.13 -22.80 11.56
N PHE A 391 -19.29 -22.16 11.45
CA PHE A 391 -20.34 -22.11 12.47
C PHE A 391 -21.67 -22.61 11.93
N SER A 392 -22.55 -23.05 12.84
CA SER A 392 -23.93 -23.32 12.44
C SER A 392 -24.58 -22.05 11.89
N LYS A 393 -25.28 -22.18 10.76
CA LYS A 393 -26.01 -21.09 10.12
C LYS A 393 -27.04 -20.39 11.01
N ARG A 394 -27.43 -21.02 12.11
CA ARG A 394 -28.42 -20.52 13.06
C ARG A 394 -27.83 -20.02 14.36
N LYS A 395 -26.52 -20.17 14.60
CA LYS A 395 -25.88 -19.64 15.82
C LYS A 395 -25.78 -18.11 15.71
N PRO A 396 -26.41 -17.33 16.60
CA PRO A 396 -26.25 -15.88 16.58
C PRO A 396 -24.78 -15.49 16.72
N LEU A 397 -24.31 -14.56 15.88
CA LEU A 397 -22.94 -14.08 15.86
C LEU A 397 -22.90 -12.57 16.03
N LEU A 398 -22.05 -12.08 16.93
CA LEU A 398 -21.64 -10.69 17.02
C LEU A 398 -20.19 -10.58 16.58
N LEU A 399 -19.94 -9.81 15.52
CA LEU A 399 -18.61 -9.54 15.02
C LEU A 399 -18.15 -8.16 15.48
N ALA A 400 -16.94 -8.09 16.00
CA ALA A 400 -16.31 -6.85 16.45
C ALA A 400 -14.96 -6.66 15.77
N CYS A 401 -14.69 -5.41 15.36
CA CYS A 401 -13.40 -4.97 14.88
C CYS A 401 -13.12 -3.58 15.50
N PRO A 402 -12.02 -2.89 15.23
CA PRO A 402 -11.75 -1.61 15.89
C PRO A 402 -12.88 -0.58 15.79
N VAL A 403 -13.42 -0.36 14.57
CA VAL A 403 -14.37 0.73 14.26
C VAL A 403 -15.69 0.28 13.62
N GLY A 404 -15.89 -1.02 13.42
CA GLY A 404 -17.15 -1.56 12.90
C GLY A 404 -17.17 -1.85 11.39
N ASP A 405 -16.27 -1.30 10.58
CA ASP A 405 -16.29 -1.43 9.13
C ASP A 405 -16.05 -2.87 8.66
N ARG A 406 -15.01 -3.50 9.20
CA ARG A 406 -14.61 -4.86 8.82
C ARG A 406 -15.63 -5.90 9.28
N SER A 407 -16.13 -5.75 10.50
CA SER A 407 -17.16 -6.62 11.07
C SER A 407 -18.48 -6.54 10.30
N ALA A 408 -18.86 -5.36 9.80
CA ALA A 408 -20.04 -5.18 8.95
C ALA A 408 -19.89 -5.93 7.62
N ARG A 409 -18.73 -5.85 6.96
CA ARG A 409 -18.45 -6.61 5.73
C ARG A 409 -18.52 -8.12 5.93
N TYR A 410 -17.97 -8.63 7.04
CA TYR A 410 -18.09 -10.05 7.36
C TYR A 410 -19.53 -10.47 7.69
N ALA A 411 -20.28 -9.67 8.41
CA ALA A 411 -21.68 -9.96 8.70
C ALA A 411 -22.51 -10.04 7.40
N ALA A 412 -22.29 -9.13 6.45
CA ALA A 412 -22.90 -9.18 5.12
C ALA A 412 -22.51 -10.44 4.36
N LEU A 413 -21.21 -10.77 4.35
CA LEU A 413 -20.70 -11.98 3.68
C LEU A 413 -21.32 -13.26 4.26
N LEU A 414 -21.38 -13.38 5.59
CA LEU A 414 -22.00 -14.51 6.28
C LEU A 414 -23.49 -14.61 5.94
N THR A 415 -24.22 -13.51 5.91
CA THR A 415 -25.62 -13.47 5.50
C THR A 415 -25.79 -13.95 4.05
N ARG A 416 -24.94 -13.49 3.15
CA ARG A 416 -24.90 -13.94 1.75
C ARG A 416 -24.62 -15.44 1.61
N MET A 417 -23.83 -16.01 2.53
CA MET A 417 -23.57 -17.45 2.60
C MET A 417 -24.71 -18.24 3.26
N GLY A 418 -25.76 -17.56 3.67
CA GLY A 418 -26.96 -18.16 4.24
C GLY A 418 -26.94 -18.27 5.78
N HIS A 419 -26.08 -17.49 6.45
CA HIS A 419 -26.17 -17.35 7.89
C HIS A 419 -27.37 -16.48 8.28
N THR A 420 -28.14 -16.89 9.28
CA THR A 420 -29.45 -16.27 9.57
C THR A 420 -29.39 -15.09 10.54
N ASP A 421 -28.35 -14.99 11.39
CA ASP A 421 -28.24 -13.93 12.39
C ASP A 421 -26.75 -13.60 12.68
N ALA A 422 -26.12 -12.91 11.73
CA ALA A 422 -24.79 -12.34 11.88
C ALA A 422 -24.91 -10.81 11.97
N ARG A 423 -24.42 -10.22 13.05
CA ARG A 423 -24.50 -8.80 13.35
C ARG A 423 -23.12 -8.19 13.54
N SER A 424 -23.00 -6.90 13.32
CA SER A 424 -21.80 -6.11 13.55
C SER A 424 -21.96 -5.22 14.75
N LEU A 425 -20.88 -5.00 15.50
CA LEU A 425 -20.81 -3.96 16.51
C LEU A 425 -20.56 -2.62 15.82
N ALA A 426 -21.54 -1.72 15.86
CA ALA A 426 -21.43 -0.37 15.30
C ALA A 426 -20.37 0.46 16.05
N GLY A 427 -19.46 1.08 15.32
CA GLY A 427 -18.31 1.79 15.89
C GLY A 427 -17.27 0.90 16.55
N GLY A 428 -17.44 -0.43 16.50
CA GLY A 428 -16.48 -1.43 16.96
C GLY A 428 -16.15 -1.38 18.45
N ILE A 429 -14.99 -1.92 18.80
CA ILE A 429 -14.50 -1.95 20.18
C ILE A 429 -14.29 -0.53 20.74
N ILE A 430 -13.94 0.43 19.90
CA ILE A 430 -13.79 1.82 20.32
C ILE A 430 -15.11 2.35 20.88
N ALA A 431 -16.22 2.20 20.15
CA ALA A 431 -17.53 2.63 20.63
C ALA A 431 -18.01 1.85 21.88
N TRP A 432 -17.67 0.56 21.96
CA TRP A 432 -17.95 -0.25 23.15
C TRP A 432 -17.26 0.29 24.40
N ARG A 433 -15.94 0.57 24.29
CA ARG A 433 -15.14 1.18 25.36
C ARG A 433 -15.69 2.55 25.77
N ASP A 434 -15.96 3.42 24.76
CA ASP A 434 -16.40 4.80 25.00
C ASP A 434 -17.80 4.87 25.64
N ALA A 435 -18.62 3.84 25.42
CA ALA A 435 -19.90 3.65 26.11
C ALA A 435 -19.76 3.14 27.56
N GLY A 436 -18.54 2.87 28.05
CA GLY A 436 -18.30 2.33 29.37
C GLY A 436 -18.79 0.89 29.54
N ALA A 437 -18.94 0.14 28.45
CA ALA A 437 -19.42 -1.23 28.47
C ALA A 437 -18.35 -2.20 29.06
N PRO A 438 -18.75 -3.36 29.62
CA PRO A 438 -17.83 -4.29 30.27
C PRO A 438 -16.75 -4.80 29.34
N LEU A 439 -15.50 -4.77 29.79
CA LEU A 439 -14.31 -5.23 29.09
C LEU A 439 -13.51 -6.21 29.92
N GLY A 440 -13.11 -7.32 29.33
CA GLY A 440 -12.13 -8.26 29.85
C GLY A 440 -10.70 -7.87 29.43
N ARG A 441 -9.71 -8.50 30.09
CA ARG A 441 -8.27 -8.46 29.80
C ARG A 441 -7.69 -9.85 30.03
N ASP A 442 -6.77 -10.27 29.17
CA ASP A 442 -6.00 -11.50 29.34
C ASP A 442 -4.60 -11.24 29.89
#